data_22735b5e03a948fd48c15da6b5a06581
#
_entry.id   22735b5e03a948fd48c15da6b5a06581
#
_cell.length_a   1.000
_cell.length_b   1.000
_cell.length_c   1.000
_cell.angle_alpha   90.00
_cell.angle_beta   90.00
_cell.angle_gamma   90.00
#
_symmetry.space_group_name_H-M   'P 1'
#
loop_
_entity.id
_entity.type
_entity.pdbx_description
1 polymer ?
#
loop_
_entity_poly.entity_id
_entity_poly.type
_entity_poly.pdbx_seq_one_letter_code
_entity_poly.pdbx_strand_id
1 'polypeptide(L)'
;MVRAERLNPTGIHWPNFMVADMAGRIVGAVQIRKHSDGSRELGSLVVAKDHREHGVASRMIDRLLEDEREPIWMITSEPYAEVYARWGFERIEPSAAPVKVRFNYRIGRLARIVSFFRRLPMRRLVILERLPVERRAGIKARRRPAPVEPMASTPAA
;
A
#
# COMPACT_ATOMS: atom_id res chain seq x y z
N MET A 1 -20.90 -1.22 0.54
CA MET A 1 -19.76 -0.49 1.10
C MET A 1 -18.72 -0.12 0.03
N VAL A 2 -17.91 -1.02 -0.53
CA VAL A 2 -16.86 -0.71 -1.54
C VAL A 2 -17.40 0.08 -2.75
N ARG A 3 -18.53 -0.34 -3.32
CA ARG A 3 -19.17 0.38 -4.45
C ARG A 3 -19.74 1.74 -4.05
N ALA A 4 -20.29 1.85 -2.84
CA ALA A 4 -20.86 3.11 -2.35
C ALA A 4 -19.80 4.19 -2.14
N GLU A 5 -18.57 3.81 -1.77
CA GLU A 5 -17.44 4.72 -1.60
C GLU A 5 -16.66 4.97 -2.92
N ARG A 6 -17.20 4.55 -4.06
CA ARG A 6 -16.61 4.73 -5.40
C ARG A 6 -15.19 4.16 -5.54
N LEU A 7 -14.86 3.16 -4.74
CA LEU A 7 -13.62 2.41 -4.88
C LEU A 7 -13.70 1.52 -6.13
N ASN A 8 -12.54 1.18 -6.67
CA ASN A 8 -12.43 0.32 -7.84
C ASN A 8 -13.20 -1.00 -7.61
N PRO A 9 -14.31 -1.25 -8.33
CA PRO A 9 -15.11 -2.45 -8.14
C PRO A 9 -14.54 -3.67 -8.87
N THR A 10 -13.45 -3.51 -9.63
CA THR A 10 -12.82 -4.64 -10.33
C THR A 10 -12.08 -5.54 -9.35
N GLY A 11 -12.15 -6.85 -9.56
CA GLY A 11 -11.47 -7.82 -8.71
C GLY A 11 -12.08 -7.95 -7.30
N ILE A 12 -13.37 -7.61 -7.12
CA ILE A 12 -14.09 -7.92 -5.89
C ILE A 12 -14.35 -9.43 -5.87
N HIS A 13 -13.61 -10.12 -5.01
CA HIS A 13 -13.78 -11.55 -4.76
C HIS A 13 -13.90 -11.75 -3.26
N TRP A 14 -15.08 -12.13 -2.78
CA TRP A 14 -15.41 -12.15 -1.35
C TRP A 14 -14.42 -12.94 -0.47
N PRO A 15 -13.84 -14.09 -0.90
CA PRO A 15 -12.86 -14.80 -0.08
C PRO A 15 -11.56 -14.04 0.18
N ASN A 16 -11.26 -13.01 -0.59
CA ASN A 16 -10.06 -12.17 -0.40
C ASN A 16 -10.27 -11.06 0.63
N PHE A 17 -11.53 -10.87 1.09
CA PHE A 17 -11.85 -9.78 2.01
C PHE A 17 -11.66 -10.19 3.46
N MET A 18 -11.01 -9.31 4.19
CA MET A 18 -11.15 -9.21 5.64
C MET A 18 -12.17 -8.12 5.94
N VAL A 19 -13.07 -8.39 6.87
CA VAL A 19 -14.09 -7.43 7.31
C VAL A 19 -13.96 -7.15 8.79
N ALA A 20 -14.27 -5.93 9.18
CA ALA A 20 -14.48 -5.55 10.57
C ALA A 20 -15.98 -5.63 10.85
N ASP A 21 -16.36 -6.51 11.76
CA ASP A 21 -17.72 -6.66 12.26
C ASP A 21 -17.85 -5.99 13.63
N MET A 22 -18.95 -5.32 13.85
CA MET A 22 -19.30 -4.74 15.13
C MET A 22 -20.78 -5.03 15.42
N ALA A 23 -21.04 -5.94 16.34
CA ALA A 23 -22.38 -6.38 16.74
C ALA A 23 -23.26 -6.83 15.54
N GLY A 24 -22.70 -7.63 14.62
CA GLY A 24 -23.39 -8.15 13.44
C GLY A 24 -23.50 -7.16 12.27
N ARG A 25 -22.86 -5.98 12.39
CA ARG A 25 -22.79 -4.99 11.32
C ARG A 25 -21.39 -4.88 10.78
N ILE A 26 -21.21 -5.06 9.46
CA ILE A 26 -19.92 -4.84 8.80
C ILE A 26 -19.64 -3.34 8.75
N VAL A 27 -18.62 -2.90 9.49
CA VAL A 27 -18.20 -1.51 9.60
C VAL A 27 -16.91 -1.20 8.83
N GLY A 28 -16.20 -2.22 8.36
CA GLY A 28 -15.00 -2.05 7.54
C GLY A 28 -14.75 -3.24 6.62
N ALA A 29 -14.00 -3.02 5.55
CA ALA A 29 -13.55 -4.06 4.64
C ALA A 29 -12.20 -3.69 4.02
N VAL A 30 -11.37 -4.68 3.77
CA VAL A 30 -10.09 -4.57 3.06
C VAL A 30 -9.80 -5.90 2.38
N GLN A 31 -9.02 -5.91 1.30
CA GLN A 31 -8.61 -7.16 0.64
C GLN A 31 -7.17 -7.11 0.17
N ILE A 32 -6.56 -8.30 0.02
CA ILE A 32 -5.38 -8.50 -0.83
C ILE A 32 -5.83 -9.25 -2.08
N ARG A 33 -5.75 -8.57 -3.23
CA ARG A 33 -6.02 -9.17 -4.53
C ARG A 33 -4.79 -9.93 -5.00
N LYS A 34 -4.98 -11.18 -5.38
CA LYS A 34 -3.95 -11.97 -6.07
C LYS A 34 -4.16 -11.82 -7.58
N HIS A 35 -3.14 -11.37 -8.28
CA HIS A 35 -3.16 -11.19 -9.72
C HIS A 35 -2.60 -12.40 -10.47
N SER A 36 -2.91 -12.49 -11.76
CA SER A 36 -2.45 -13.60 -12.62
C SER A 36 -0.94 -13.64 -12.86
N ASP A 37 -0.23 -12.54 -12.59
CA ASP A 37 1.23 -12.46 -12.65
C ASP A 37 1.90 -12.77 -11.30
N GLY A 38 1.13 -13.29 -10.33
CA GLY A 38 1.59 -13.61 -8.98
C GLY A 38 1.68 -12.40 -8.04
N SER A 39 1.51 -11.18 -8.54
CA SER A 39 1.55 -10.00 -7.69
C SER A 39 0.32 -9.90 -6.77
N ARG A 40 0.50 -9.27 -5.62
CA ARG A 40 -0.50 -9.15 -4.56
C ARG A 40 -0.74 -7.68 -4.24
N GLU A 41 -1.97 -7.22 -4.38
CA GLU A 41 -2.34 -5.81 -4.25
C GLU A 41 -3.30 -5.61 -3.08
N LEU A 42 -2.89 -4.83 -2.09
CA LEU A 42 -3.77 -4.33 -1.03
C LEU A 42 -4.70 -3.27 -1.61
N GLY A 43 -5.98 -3.46 -1.42
CA GLY A 43 -6.98 -2.53 -1.97
C GLY A 43 -8.32 -2.63 -1.28
N SER A 44 -9.27 -1.82 -1.77
CA SER A 44 -10.65 -1.77 -1.29
C SER A 44 -10.79 -1.51 0.21
N LEU A 45 -9.80 -0.84 0.83
CA LEU A 45 -9.91 -0.42 2.22
C LEU A 45 -11.01 0.63 2.36
N VAL A 46 -11.99 0.29 3.17
CA VAL A 46 -13.12 1.16 3.45
C VAL A 46 -13.59 0.99 4.89
N VAL A 47 -13.99 2.08 5.52
CA VAL A 47 -14.62 2.10 6.85
C VAL A 47 -15.87 2.93 6.76
N ALA A 48 -16.96 2.45 7.38
CA ALA A 48 -18.22 3.16 7.48
C ALA A 48 -18.01 4.54 8.12
N LYS A 49 -18.73 5.55 7.65
CA LYS A 49 -18.50 6.95 8.02
C LYS A 49 -18.55 7.19 9.52
N ASP A 50 -19.53 6.58 10.16
CA ASP A 50 -19.79 6.61 11.59
C ASP A 50 -18.74 5.87 12.45
N HIS A 51 -17.83 5.13 11.83
CA HIS A 51 -16.77 4.35 12.48
C HIS A 51 -15.36 4.79 12.04
N ARG A 52 -15.25 5.90 11.29
CA ARG A 52 -13.95 6.49 10.93
C ARG A 52 -13.32 7.15 12.13
N GLU A 53 -11.99 7.35 12.06
CA GLU A 53 -11.19 7.99 13.11
C GLU A 53 -11.08 7.21 14.43
N HIS A 54 -11.71 6.02 14.52
CA HIS A 54 -11.64 5.11 15.66
C HIS A 54 -10.60 3.98 15.50
N GLY A 55 -9.66 4.12 14.58
CA GLY A 55 -8.58 3.16 14.35
C GLY A 55 -9.00 1.85 13.65
N VAL A 56 -10.24 1.72 13.17
CA VAL A 56 -10.74 0.50 12.51
C VAL A 56 -9.86 0.11 11.31
N ALA A 57 -9.55 1.08 10.42
CA ALA A 57 -8.69 0.84 9.26
C ALA A 57 -7.31 0.32 9.67
N SER A 58 -6.73 0.90 10.71
CA SER A 58 -5.41 0.51 11.23
C SER A 58 -5.40 -0.92 11.72
N ARG A 59 -6.35 -1.28 12.58
CA ARG A 59 -6.47 -2.66 13.10
C ARG A 59 -6.70 -3.68 11.99
N MET A 60 -7.47 -3.34 10.95
CA MET A 60 -7.65 -4.23 9.81
C MET A 60 -6.35 -4.41 9.03
N ILE A 61 -5.57 -3.35 8.80
CA ILE A 61 -4.29 -3.45 8.10
C ILE A 61 -3.28 -4.22 8.95
N ASP A 62 -3.18 -3.94 10.25
CA ASP A 62 -2.30 -4.68 11.18
C ASP A 62 -2.58 -6.18 11.08
N ARG A 63 -3.84 -6.58 11.25
CA ARG A 63 -4.24 -7.99 11.18
C ARG A 63 -4.03 -8.62 9.81
N LEU A 64 -4.31 -7.87 8.73
CA LEU A 64 -4.13 -8.34 7.35
C LEU A 64 -2.65 -8.61 7.03
N LEU A 65 -1.74 -7.82 7.61
CA LEU A 65 -0.30 -7.89 7.32
C LEU A 65 0.49 -8.76 8.31
N GLU A 66 -0.13 -9.24 9.37
CA GLU A 66 0.53 -9.98 10.46
C GLU A 66 1.26 -11.24 9.94
N ASP A 67 0.58 -12.02 9.11
CA ASP A 67 1.10 -13.28 8.58
C ASP A 67 1.66 -13.15 7.14
N GLU A 68 1.72 -11.93 6.60
CA GLU A 68 2.14 -11.72 5.23
C GLU A 68 3.66 -11.74 5.06
N ARG A 69 4.12 -12.76 4.33
CA ARG A 69 5.55 -13.00 4.04
C ARG A 69 5.95 -12.64 2.60
N GLU A 70 4.98 -12.35 1.74
CA GLU A 70 5.22 -12.00 0.35
C GLU A 70 5.19 -10.48 0.14
N PRO A 71 5.82 -9.97 -0.93
CA PRO A 71 5.69 -8.58 -1.31
C PRO A 71 4.24 -8.19 -1.58
N ILE A 72 3.84 -7.01 -1.12
CA ILE A 72 2.51 -6.44 -1.35
C ILE A 72 2.65 -5.07 -1.96
N TRP A 73 1.88 -4.82 -2.98
CA TRP A 73 1.76 -3.51 -3.62
C TRP A 73 0.44 -2.86 -3.29
N MET A 74 0.37 -1.55 -3.44
CA MET A 74 -0.89 -0.83 -3.38
C MET A 74 -0.83 0.43 -4.24
N ILE A 75 -2.01 0.85 -4.72
CA ILE A 75 -2.20 2.11 -5.42
C ILE A 75 -3.03 3.01 -4.51
N THR A 76 -2.47 4.16 -4.16
CA THR A 76 -3.14 5.12 -3.28
C THR A 76 -2.96 6.55 -3.78
N SER A 77 -3.67 7.49 -3.16
CA SER A 77 -3.45 8.91 -3.40
C SER A 77 -2.26 9.42 -2.61
N GLU A 78 -1.46 10.29 -3.21
CA GLU A 78 -0.22 10.82 -2.64
C GLU A 78 -0.33 11.29 -1.17
N PRO A 79 -1.39 12.00 -0.72
CA PRO A 79 -1.51 12.42 0.67
C PRO A 79 -1.62 11.26 1.69
N TYR A 80 -2.00 10.08 1.23
CA TYR A 80 -2.08 8.90 2.10
C TYR A 80 -0.82 8.04 2.10
N ALA A 81 0.14 8.30 1.20
CA ALA A 81 1.34 7.49 1.08
C ALA A 81 2.13 7.42 2.41
N GLU A 82 2.29 8.55 3.09
CA GLU A 82 3.01 8.63 4.37
C GLU A 82 2.33 7.84 5.49
N VAL A 83 0.98 7.79 5.48
CA VAL A 83 0.23 7.01 6.47
C VAL A 83 0.60 5.53 6.39
N TYR A 84 0.84 5.01 5.17
CA TYR A 84 1.18 3.61 4.96
C TYR A 84 2.65 3.28 5.24
N ALA A 85 3.53 4.28 5.35
CA ALA A 85 4.94 4.08 5.71
C ALA A 85 5.11 3.36 7.06
N ARG A 86 4.20 3.57 8.01
CA ARG A 86 4.21 2.90 9.32
C ARG A 86 4.11 1.37 9.23
N TRP A 87 3.51 0.84 8.15
CA TRP A 87 3.46 -0.60 7.86
C TRP A 87 4.59 -1.07 6.95
N GLY A 88 5.54 -0.17 6.65
CA GLY A 88 6.70 -0.47 5.82
C GLY A 88 6.42 -0.45 4.34
N PHE A 89 5.36 0.24 3.91
CA PHE A 89 5.16 0.57 2.51
C PHE A 89 6.08 1.73 2.12
N GLU A 90 6.78 1.56 1.01
CA GLU A 90 7.67 2.56 0.44
C GLU A 90 7.19 2.90 -0.97
N ARG A 91 7.37 4.16 -1.37
CA ARG A 91 7.03 4.60 -2.73
C ARG A 91 8.02 4.02 -3.72
N ILE A 92 7.50 3.52 -4.83
CA ILE A 92 8.29 3.04 -5.95
C ILE A 92 7.90 3.73 -7.25
N GLU A 93 8.83 3.73 -8.20
CA GLU A 93 8.54 4.17 -9.57
C GLU A 93 7.59 3.16 -10.24
N PRO A 94 6.65 3.64 -11.08
CA PRO A 94 5.70 2.76 -11.76
C PRO A 94 6.38 1.69 -12.63
N SER A 95 7.57 1.95 -13.15
CA SER A 95 8.36 0.99 -13.95
C SER A 95 8.83 -0.21 -13.13
N ALA A 96 9.06 -0.04 -11.83
CA ALA A 96 9.49 -1.08 -10.91
C ALA A 96 8.34 -1.99 -10.42
N ALA A 97 7.08 -1.56 -10.63
CA ALA A 97 5.92 -2.32 -10.19
C ALA A 97 5.63 -3.51 -11.12
N PRO A 98 5.06 -4.63 -10.61
CA PRO A 98 4.57 -5.73 -11.40
C PRO A 98 3.60 -5.31 -12.50
N VAL A 99 3.51 -6.12 -13.56
CA VAL A 99 2.75 -5.77 -14.78
C VAL A 99 1.29 -5.45 -14.46
N LYS A 100 0.63 -6.27 -13.64
CA LYS A 100 -0.79 -6.07 -13.28
C LYS A 100 -1.01 -4.86 -12.41
N VAL A 101 -0.14 -4.60 -11.43
CA VAL A 101 -0.19 -3.40 -10.59
C VAL A 101 -0.01 -2.15 -11.45
N ARG A 102 0.98 -2.15 -12.34
CA ARG A 102 1.25 -1.06 -13.29
C ARG A 102 0.07 -0.82 -14.23
N PHE A 103 -0.55 -1.87 -14.72
CA PHE A 103 -1.76 -1.80 -15.55
C PHE A 103 -2.91 -1.13 -14.80
N ASN A 104 -3.21 -1.59 -13.56
CA ASN A 104 -4.24 -1.01 -12.71
C ASN A 104 -3.96 0.46 -12.38
N TYR A 105 -2.71 0.81 -12.15
CA TYR A 105 -2.28 2.20 -11.95
C TYR A 105 -2.57 3.08 -13.18
N ARG A 106 -2.27 2.57 -14.39
CA ARG A 106 -2.56 3.29 -15.65
C ARG A 106 -4.06 3.51 -15.84
N ILE A 107 -4.86 2.46 -15.59
CA ILE A 107 -6.34 2.57 -15.64
C ILE A 107 -6.83 3.58 -14.61
N GLY A 108 -6.34 3.54 -13.38
CA GLY A 108 -6.71 4.49 -12.34
C GLY A 108 -6.37 5.93 -12.71
N ARG A 109 -5.23 6.15 -13.37
CA ARG A 109 -4.86 7.47 -13.92
C ARG A 109 -5.80 7.91 -15.05
N LEU A 110 -6.15 7.02 -15.96
CA LEU A 110 -7.05 7.32 -17.08
C LEU A 110 -8.47 7.63 -16.56
N ALA A 111 -8.99 6.85 -15.63
CA ALA A 111 -10.29 7.10 -15.01
C ALA A 111 -10.35 8.47 -14.31
N ARG A 112 -9.23 8.99 -13.81
CA ARG A 112 -9.13 10.35 -13.26
C ARG A 112 -9.24 11.43 -14.32
N ILE A 113 -8.71 11.23 -15.52
CA ILE A 113 -8.86 12.18 -16.63
C ILE A 113 -10.35 12.32 -16.98
N VAL A 114 -11.07 11.20 -17.00
CA VAL A 114 -12.55 11.21 -17.20
C VAL A 114 -13.26 11.90 -16.03
N SER A 115 -12.76 11.73 -14.79
CA SER A 115 -13.31 12.38 -13.60
C SER A 115 -13.04 13.90 -13.56
N PHE A 116 -12.02 14.38 -14.26
CA PHE A 116 -11.74 15.82 -14.43
C PHE A 116 -12.93 16.56 -15.02
N PHE A 117 -13.56 16.00 -16.03
CA PHE A 117 -14.80 16.56 -16.60
C PHE A 117 -15.98 16.58 -15.62
N ARG A 118 -15.86 15.87 -14.48
CA ARG A 118 -16.87 15.81 -13.40
C ARG A 118 -16.54 16.66 -12.18
N ARG A 119 -15.55 17.57 -12.24
CA ARG A 119 -15.13 18.49 -11.15
C ARG A 119 -14.81 17.79 -9.81
N LEU A 120 -14.30 16.55 -9.83
CA LEU A 120 -13.84 15.87 -8.62
C LEU A 120 -12.37 16.23 -8.32
N PRO A 121 -11.97 16.37 -7.03
CA PRO A 121 -10.61 16.73 -6.67
C PRO A 121 -9.62 15.68 -7.17
N MET A 122 -8.68 16.12 -8.04
CA MET A 122 -7.69 15.26 -8.66
C MET A 122 -6.48 15.08 -7.72
N ARG A 123 -6.45 13.98 -6.97
CA ARG A 123 -5.27 13.61 -6.17
C ARG A 123 -4.35 12.74 -7.00
N ARG A 124 -3.05 13.04 -6.98
CA ARG A 124 -2.03 12.25 -7.66
C ARG A 124 -2.02 10.83 -7.09
N LEU A 125 -2.02 9.81 -7.96
CA LEU A 125 -1.86 8.42 -7.57
C LEU A 125 -0.37 8.07 -7.49
N VAL A 126 -0.03 7.24 -6.54
CA VAL A 126 1.30 6.65 -6.35
C VAL A 126 1.19 5.15 -6.15
N ILE A 127 2.26 4.44 -6.48
CA ILE A 127 2.39 3.01 -6.18
C ILE A 127 3.30 2.88 -4.96
N LEU A 128 2.86 2.09 -4.01
CA LEU A 128 3.64 1.73 -2.84
C LEU A 128 3.92 0.23 -2.88
N GLU A 129 5.09 -0.16 -2.36
CA GLU A 129 5.53 -1.54 -2.20
C GLU A 129 5.88 -1.79 -0.73
N ARG A 130 5.45 -2.92 -0.20
CA ARG A 130 5.87 -3.45 1.08
C ARG A 130 6.61 -4.75 0.85
N LEU A 131 7.90 -4.76 1.13
CA LEU A 131 8.69 -5.98 1.13
C LEU A 131 8.55 -6.73 2.47
N PRO A 132 8.72 -8.06 2.51
CA PRO A 132 8.86 -8.83 3.74
C PRO A 132 9.94 -8.27 4.65
N VAL A 133 9.79 -8.45 5.97
CA VAL A 133 10.71 -7.90 6.98
C VAL A 133 12.16 -8.33 6.71
N GLU A 134 12.37 -9.59 6.34
CA GLU A 134 13.68 -10.17 6.05
C GLU A 134 14.37 -9.48 4.85
N ARG A 135 13.63 -9.23 3.78
CA ARG A 135 14.16 -8.51 2.60
C ARG A 135 14.46 -7.04 2.91
N ARG A 136 13.63 -6.40 3.75
CA ARG A 136 13.87 -5.01 4.19
C ARG A 136 15.16 -4.89 5.00
N ALA A 137 15.42 -5.82 5.90
CA ALA A 137 16.65 -5.87 6.69
C ALA A 137 17.88 -6.00 5.79
N GLY A 138 17.85 -6.88 4.79
CA GLY A 138 18.96 -7.08 3.84
C GLY A 138 19.24 -5.84 2.98
N ILE A 139 18.20 -5.13 2.51
CA ILE A 139 18.37 -3.90 1.73
C ILE A 139 18.94 -2.77 2.59
N LYS A 140 18.44 -2.61 3.83
CA LYS A 140 18.96 -1.60 4.76
C LYS A 140 20.44 -1.87 5.12
N ALA A 141 20.83 -3.14 5.29
CA ALA A 141 22.22 -3.50 5.56
C ALA A 141 23.15 -3.14 4.39
N ARG A 142 22.70 -3.33 3.14
CA ARG A 142 23.49 -2.98 1.94
C ARG A 142 23.58 -1.47 1.68
N ARG A 143 22.66 -0.67 2.23
CA ARG A 143 22.66 0.81 2.10
C ARG A 143 23.44 1.52 3.21
N ARG A 144 23.93 0.80 4.24
CA ARG A 144 24.81 1.43 5.23
C ARG A 144 26.15 1.73 4.54
N PRO A 145 26.63 3.00 4.57
CA PRO A 145 27.97 3.31 4.11
C PRO A 145 28.97 2.48 4.93
N ALA A 146 30.04 2.03 4.27
CA ALA A 146 31.13 1.34 4.95
C ALA A 146 31.63 2.20 6.12
N PRO A 147 32.02 1.59 7.25
CA PRO A 147 32.65 2.33 8.34
C PRO A 147 33.84 3.09 7.78
N VAL A 148 33.87 4.40 8.01
CA VAL A 148 35.04 5.22 7.68
C VAL A 148 36.12 4.75 8.63
N GLU A 149 37.16 4.06 8.12
CA GLU A 149 38.35 3.74 8.92
C GLU A 149 38.96 5.04 9.42
N PRO A 150 39.23 5.14 10.72
CA PRO A 150 39.96 6.31 11.24
C PRO A 150 41.33 6.36 10.56
N MET A 151 41.58 7.48 9.86
CA MET A 151 42.92 7.76 9.34
C MET A 151 43.95 7.60 10.45
N ALA A 152 44.84 6.66 10.25
CA ALA A 152 46.02 6.48 11.13
C ALA A 152 46.75 7.82 11.21
N SER A 153 46.83 8.38 12.42
CA SER A 153 47.65 9.54 12.69
C SER A 153 49.11 9.18 12.45
N THR A 154 49.73 9.80 11.46
CA THR A 154 51.15 9.73 11.19
C THR A 154 51.90 10.29 12.42
N PRO A 155 52.84 9.56 13.03
CA PRO A 155 53.65 10.13 14.10
C PRO A 155 54.58 11.17 13.51
N ALA A 156 54.55 12.37 14.08
CA ALA A 156 55.55 13.42 13.78
C ALA A 156 56.92 12.99 14.25
N ALA A 157 57.90 13.10 13.35
CA ALA A 157 59.33 12.95 13.64
C ALA A 157 59.88 14.22 14.27
#